data_04f64a3d4c9627ca088cc4403c76a6cd
#
_entry.id   04f64a3d4c9627ca088cc4403c76a6cd
#
_cell.length_a   1.000
_cell.length_b   1.000
_cell.length_c   1.000
_cell.angle_alpha   90.00
_cell.angle_beta   90.00
_cell.angle_gamma   90.00
#
_symmetry.space_group_name_H-M   'P 1'
#
loop_
_entity.id
_entity.type
_entity.pdbx_description
1 polymer ?
#
loop_
_entity_poly.entity_id
_entity_poly.type
_entity_poly.pdbx_seq_one_letter_code
_entity_poly.pdbx_strand_id
1 'polypeptide(L)'
;MPVNSLDWLTNDIDRVQARHRATVASLYRDPQAGPVYIAGPTCGRRHGLWGNVGAEMLAAPEAWLAEVLADLAQRAEEFGDPRTYRPLYIEVDPFGVHYIDALFGAGVYLYGDQTWSAELTGDPAELAAPDLANSVVHRQALALVEQAVAATEERVLVAPPVLSCPANIAVNLYGQRFLETLLDRPVVAARVLRLVTDVIAAATRDFHAVIPAHLQCHSVAGSRYAPPGHGQIDGCATQLFSARQYGDFLAPLDESLLQASPGGGMVHLCGEHRHHLPVWRQMVPLRSLQLNDRATDGLPDYLAARRDDQLLYVTPTEAMPAQRVLALTGGRGLVLQCDAPV
;
A
#
# COMPACT_ATOMS: atom_id res chain seq x y z
N MET A 1 5.67 24.32 -20.71
CA MET A 1 4.51 25.11 -20.30
C MET A 1 4.07 24.54 -18.96
N PRO A 2 3.73 25.33 -17.97
CA PRO A 2 3.21 24.76 -16.73
C PRO A 2 1.89 24.07 -17.05
N VAL A 3 1.85 22.75 -16.88
CA VAL A 3 0.62 21.95 -16.99
C VAL A 3 -0.18 22.18 -15.70
N ASN A 4 -0.76 23.40 -15.56
CA ASN A 4 -1.65 23.72 -14.46
C ASN A 4 -3.13 23.53 -14.84
N SER A 5 -3.40 22.95 -16.01
CA SER A 5 -4.77 22.72 -16.47
C SER A 5 -5.10 21.22 -16.39
N LEU A 6 -6.30 20.91 -15.93
CA LEU A 6 -6.87 19.55 -15.97
C LEU A 6 -7.49 19.23 -17.33
N ASP A 7 -7.07 19.94 -18.41
CA ASP A 7 -7.61 19.76 -19.76
C ASP A 7 -7.43 18.32 -20.29
N TRP A 8 -6.39 17.63 -19.78
CA TRP A 8 -6.16 16.22 -20.06
C TRP A 8 -7.23 15.30 -19.46
N LEU A 9 -7.90 15.73 -18.36
CA LEU A 9 -8.94 14.95 -17.70
C LEU A 9 -10.29 15.15 -18.40
N THR A 10 -10.40 14.59 -19.59
CA THR A 10 -11.60 14.68 -20.43
C THR A 10 -12.73 13.81 -19.88
N ASN A 11 -13.96 14.09 -20.28
CA ASN A 11 -15.12 13.26 -19.94
C ASN A 11 -14.97 11.78 -20.38
N ASP A 12 -14.20 11.52 -21.43
CA ASP A 12 -13.91 10.17 -21.90
C ASP A 12 -12.97 9.45 -20.96
N ILE A 13 -11.93 10.11 -20.46
CA ILE A 13 -11.00 9.59 -19.47
C ILE A 13 -11.75 9.29 -18.16
N ASP A 14 -12.53 10.24 -17.66
CA ASP A 14 -13.36 10.04 -16.45
C ASP A 14 -14.27 8.84 -16.59
N ARG A 15 -14.94 8.69 -17.71
CA ARG A 15 -15.84 7.55 -17.98
C ARG A 15 -15.09 6.21 -18.00
N VAL A 16 -13.90 6.17 -18.63
CA VAL A 16 -13.05 4.97 -18.67
C VAL A 16 -12.56 4.61 -17.29
N GLN A 17 -12.05 5.60 -16.53
CA GLN A 17 -11.61 5.41 -15.15
C GLN A 17 -12.75 4.93 -14.25
N ALA A 18 -13.94 5.54 -14.34
CA ALA A 18 -15.11 5.13 -13.58
C ALA A 18 -15.52 3.69 -13.86
N ARG A 19 -15.52 3.26 -15.14
CA ARG A 19 -15.81 1.89 -15.53
C ARG A 19 -14.81 0.90 -14.93
N HIS A 20 -13.52 1.17 -15.04
CA HIS A 20 -12.49 0.30 -14.47
C HIS A 20 -12.58 0.21 -12.96
N ARG A 21 -12.77 1.35 -12.26
CA ARG A 21 -12.99 1.37 -10.81
C ARG A 21 -14.20 0.52 -10.42
N ALA A 22 -15.31 0.65 -11.13
CA ALA A 22 -16.51 -0.16 -10.92
C ALA A 22 -16.23 -1.67 -11.12
N THR A 23 -15.41 -2.03 -12.12
CA THR A 23 -15.01 -3.41 -12.37
C THR A 23 -14.18 -3.98 -11.22
N VAL A 24 -13.14 -3.25 -10.73
CA VAL A 24 -12.37 -3.68 -9.56
C VAL A 24 -13.26 -3.80 -8.32
N ALA A 25 -14.11 -2.80 -8.06
CA ALA A 25 -15.04 -2.83 -6.93
C ALA A 25 -16.06 -3.99 -7.04
N SER A 26 -16.48 -4.36 -8.26
CA SER A 26 -17.38 -5.51 -8.45
C SER A 26 -16.70 -6.82 -8.11
N LEU A 27 -15.39 -6.94 -8.38
CA LEU A 27 -14.63 -8.14 -8.02
C LEU A 27 -14.57 -8.34 -6.49
N TYR A 28 -14.52 -7.28 -5.71
CA TYR A 28 -14.61 -7.37 -4.24
C TYR A 28 -15.98 -7.83 -3.74
N ARG A 29 -17.06 -7.63 -4.54
CA ARG A 29 -18.42 -8.12 -4.22
C ARG A 29 -18.64 -9.54 -4.73
N ASP A 30 -18.05 -9.89 -5.88
CA ASP A 30 -18.13 -11.21 -6.49
C ASP A 30 -16.71 -11.70 -6.87
N PRO A 31 -15.98 -12.31 -5.93
CA PRO A 31 -14.64 -12.82 -6.17
C PRO A 31 -14.58 -13.98 -7.18
N GLN A 32 -15.71 -14.50 -7.62
CA GLN A 32 -15.78 -15.54 -8.66
C GLN A 32 -15.81 -14.96 -10.08
N ALA A 33 -15.95 -13.64 -10.21
CA ALA A 33 -15.86 -12.97 -11.51
C ALA A 33 -14.49 -13.17 -12.16
N GLY A 34 -14.43 -12.97 -13.48
CA GLY A 34 -13.21 -13.13 -14.28
C GLY A 34 -12.10 -12.14 -13.89
N PRO A 35 -10.93 -12.31 -14.47
CA PRO A 35 -9.76 -11.54 -14.05
C PRO A 35 -9.90 -10.05 -14.38
N VAL A 36 -9.32 -9.23 -13.53
CA VAL A 36 -9.05 -7.81 -13.79
C VAL A 36 -7.56 -7.66 -14.05
N TYR A 37 -7.21 -6.92 -15.09
CA TYR A 37 -5.82 -6.59 -15.41
C TYR A 37 -5.53 -5.16 -14.95
N ILE A 38 -4.45 -4.99 -14.20
CA ILE A 38 -3.99 -3.66 -13.76
C ILE A 38 -2.55 -3.47 -14.23
N ALA A 39 -2.33 -2.43 -15.02
CA ALA A 39 -0.99 -2.01 -15.38
C ALA A 39 -0.45 -1.03 -14.34
N GLY A 40 0.81 -1.22 -13.99
CA GLY A 40 1.58 -0.22 -13.25
C GLY A 40 1.81 1.04 -14.07
N PRO A 41 2.33 2.11 -13.47
CA PRO A 41 2.74 3.29 -14.19
C PRO A 41 3.88 2.94 -15.15
N THR A 42 3.70 3.27 -16.42
CA THR A 42 4.74 3.08 -17.44
C THR A 42 5.87 4.11 -17.32
N CYS A 43 5.55 5.32 -16.89
CA CYS A 43 6.52 6.32 -16.51
C CYS A 43 6.97 6.00 -15.08
N GLY A 44 8.09 5.33 -15.01
CA GLY A 44 8.60 4.91 -13.73
C GLY A 44 8.90 6.08 -12.82
N ARG A 45 8.50 5.96 -11.56
CA ARG A 45 9.24 6.47 -10.42
C ARG A 45 9.56 7.98 -10.40
N ARG A 46 8.88 8.81 -11.20
CA ARG A 46 9.13 10.26 -11.23
C ARG A 46 8.40 11.05 -10.15
N HIS A 47 7.56 10.38 -9.36
CA HIS A 47 6.77 11.06 -8.32
C HIS A 47 7.58 11.47 -7.08
N GLY A 48 8.87 11.65 -7.22
CA GLY A 48 9.74 12.12 -6.14
C GLY A 48 10.07 11.06 -5.09
N LEU A 49 9.41 9.92 -5.14
CA LEU A 49 9.43 8.93 -4.07
C LEU A 49 10.72 8.17 -3.95
N TRP A 50 11.33 7.90 -5.07
CA TRP A 50 12.51 7.05 -5.13
C TRP A 50 13.79 7.87 -5.27
N GLY A 51 13.66 9.17 -5.54
CA GLY A 51 14.79 10.05 -5.79
C GLY A 51 15.27 10.79 -4.57
N ASN A 52 14.38 11.32 -3.76
CA ASN A 52 14.77 12.06 -2.58
C ASN A 52 13.72 11.98 -1.50
N VAL A 53 14.10 11.51 -0.42
CA VAL A 53 13.43 11.00 0.75
C VAL A 53 12.45 11.99 1.38
N GLY A 54 11.45 12.38 0.65
CA GLY A 54 10.37 13.21 1.15
C GLY A 54 10.74 14.64 1.49
N ALA A 55 12.00 14.91 1.83
CA ALA A 55 12.45 16.25 2.20
C ALA A 55 12.24 17.26 1.06
N GLU A 56 12.55 16.88 -0.17
CA GLU A 56 12.34 17.77 -1.33
C GLU A 56 10.86 17.96 -1.66
N MET A 57 10.07 16.90 -1.59
CA MET A 57 8.61 16.96 -1.77
C MET A 57 7.98 17.88 -0.74
N LEU A 58 8.36 17.74 0.53
CA LEU A 58 7.85 18.56 1.62
C LEU A 58 8.39 20.00 1.58
N ALA A 59 9.58 20.23 1.01
CA ALA A 59 10.18 21.56 0.86
C ALA A 59 9.64 22.34 -0.36
N ALA A 60 9.21 21.64 -1.41
CA ALA A 60 8.73 22.25 -2.66
C ALA A 60 7.42 21.58 -3.15
N PRO A 61 6.34 21.64 -2.37
CA PRO A 61 5.09 20.90 -2.64
C PRO A 61 4.44 21.29 -3.98
N GLU A 62 4.52 22.56 -4.37
CA GLU A 62 3.96 23.04 -5.65
C GLU A 62 4.71 22.46 -6.87
N ALA A 63 6.05 22.37 -6.78
CA ALA A 63 6.86 21.80 -7.85
C ALA A 63 6.59 20.30 -7.99
N TRP A 64 6.54 19.59 -6.87
CA TRP A 64 6.17 18.17 -6.85
C TRP A 64 4.78 17.93 -7.45
N LEU A 65 3.79 18.72 -7.05
CA LEU A 65 2.42 18.56 -7.54
C LEU A 65 2.33 18.84 -9.05
N ALA A 66 3.05 19.83 -9.54
CA ALA A 66 3.11 20.12 -10.99
C ALA A 66 3.70 18.94 -11.79
N GLU A 67 4.75 18.29 -11.26
CA GLU A 67 5.33 17.10 -11.88
C GLU A 67 4.35 15.92 -11.86
N VAL A 68 3.64 15.69 -10.74
CA VAL A 68 2.64 14.65 -10.61
C VAL A 68 1.49 14.85 -11.61
N LEU A 69 0.99 16.06 -11.74
CA LEU A 69 -0.08 16.36 -12.70
C LEU A 69 0.37 16.18 -14.16
N ALA A 70 1.61 16.56 -14.47
CA ALA A 70 2.18 16.33 -15.80
C ALA A 70 2.31 14.84 -16.13
N ASP A 71 2.72 14.04 -15.14
CA ASP A 71 2.83 12.60 -15.29
C ASP A 71 1.45 11.91 -15.41
N LEU A 72 0.45 12.37 -14.67
CA LEU A 72 -0.93 11.91 -14.84
C LEU A 72 -1.48 12.22 -16.22
N ALA A 73 -1.19 13.41 -16.75
CA ALA A 73 -1.56 13.78 -18.11
C ALA A 73 -0.94 12.85 -19.15
N GLN A 74 0.35 12.54 -19.01
CA GLN A 74 1.03 11.60 -19.88
C GLN A 74 0.40 10.19 -19.78
N ARG A 75 0.14 9.70 -18.59
CA ARG A 75 -0.51 8.38 -18.37
C ARG A 75 -1.92 8.33 -18.96
N ALA A 76 -2.65 9.43 -18.90
CA ALA A 76 -3.98 9.52 -19.47
C ALA A 76 -3.98 9.38 -21.00
N GLU A 77 -2.89 9.79 -21.67
CA GLU A 77 -2.68 9.64 -23.11
C GLU A 77 -2.21 8.22 -23.48
N GLU A 78 -1.58 7.51 -22.57
CA GLU A 78 -1.09 6.14 -22.76
C GLU A 78 -2.24 5.13 -22.67
N PHE A 79 -3.20 5.20 -23.60
CA PHE A 79 -4.25 4.19 -23.73
C PHE A 79 -3.66 2.90 -24.31
N GLY A 80 -3.19 2.03 -23.43
CA GLY A 80 -2.85 0.66 -23.79
C GLY A 80 -4.10 -0.15 -24.14
N ASP A 81 -4.08 -1.45 -23.89
CA ASP A 81 -5.23 -2.32 -24.09
C ASP A 81 -6.42 -1.83 -23.22
N PRO A 82 -7.62 -1.56 -23.81
CA PRO A 82 -8.77 -1.04 -23.07
C PRO A 82 -9.31 -2.01 -22.00
N ARG A 83 -8.86 -3.26 -22.00
CA ARG A 83 -9.17 -4.26 -20.97
C ARG A 83 -8.29 -4.11 -19.73
N THR A 84 -7.19 -3.36 -19.82
CA THR A 84 -6.25 -3.14 -18.73
C THR A 84 -6.52 -1.82 -18.03
N TYR A 85 -6.79 -1.88 -16.73
CA TYR A 85 -6.94 -0.70 -15.92
C TYR A 85 -5.58 -0.06 -15.64
N ARG A 86 -5.44 1.21 -16.01
CA ARG A 86 -4.32 2.08 -15.63
C ARG A 86 -4.85 3.10 -14.64
N PRO A 87 -4.70 2.88 -13.32
CA PRO A 87 -5.26 3.79 -12.33
C PRO A 87 -4.62 5.18 -12.43
N LEU A 88 -5.45 6.20 -12.53
CA LEU A 88 -5.04 7.60 -12.39
C LEU A 88 -5.31 8.03 -10.95
N TYR A 89 -4.27 8.24 -10.18
CA TYR A 89 -4.35 8.68 -8.79
C TYR A 89 -3.05 9.40 -8.40
N ILE A 90 -3.15 10.25 -7.41
CA ILE A 90 -1.98 10.88 -6.78
C ILE A 90 -1.61 10.06 -5.55
N GLU A 91 -0.39 9.58 -5.51
CA GLU A 91 0.20 8.91 -4.36
C GLU A 91 1.01 9.94 -3.57
N VAL A 92 0.53 10.28 -2.36
CA VAL A 92 1.23 11.23 -1.48
C VAL A 92 2.08 10.45 -0.50
N ASP A 93 3.29 10.15 -0.88
CA ASP A 93 4.16 9.22 -0.16
C ASP A 93 5.58 9.79 0.04
N PRO A 94 5.76 10.78 0.96
CA PRO A 94 7.00 11.53 1.10
C PRO A 94 8.20 10.71 1.59
N PHE A 95 7.99 9.52 2.11
CA PHE A 95 9.06 8.66 2.67
C PHE A 95 9.01 7.21 2.18
N GLY A 96 8.27 6.93 1.11
CA GLY A 96 8.04 5.58 0.67
C GLY A 96 7.34 4.75 1.77
N VAL A 97 7.73 3.52 1.93
CA VAL A 97 7.17 2.62 2.97
C VAL A 97 7.63 2.97 4.40
N HIS A 98 8.43 4.05 4.57
CA HIS A 98 9.04 4.46 5.84
C HIS A 98 8.39 5.71 6.47
N TYR A 99 7.18 6.07 6.03
CA TYR A 99 6.48 7.24 6.57
C TYR A 99 6.27 7.15 8.09
N ILE A 100 5.82 6.01 8.58
CA ILE A 100 5.61 5.79 10.02
C ILE A 100 6.95 5.77 10.77
N ASP A 101 8.00 5.20 10.17
CA ASP A 101 9.35 5.21 10.76
C ASP A 101 9.83 6.66 10.98
N ALA A 102 9.59 7.53 9.98
CA ALA A 102 9.93 8.95 10.08
C ALA A 102 9.13 9.68 11.18
N LEU A 103 7.88 9.31 11.43
CA LEU A 103 7.09 9.85 12.54
C LEU A 103 7.69 9.48 13.91
N PHE A 104 8.29 8.31 14.03
CA PHE A 104 9.03 7.89 15.23
C PHE A 104 10.43 8.52 15.34
N GLY A 105 10.82 9.35 14.38
CA GLY A 105 12.12 10.03 14.37
C GLY A 105 13.26 9.22 13.76
N ALA A 106 12.97 8.10 13.11
CA ALA A 106 13.98 7.38 12.35
C ALA A 106 14.42 8.23 11.14
N GLY A 107 15.71 8.30 10.90
CA GLY A 107 16.25 8.96 9.71
C GLY A 107 15.96 8.11 8.47
N VAL A 108 15.22 8.66 7.50
CA VAL A 108 14.96 7.98 6.23
C VAL A 108 15.96 8.47 5.18
N TYR A 109 16.55 7.54 4.45
CA TYR A 109 17.60 7.82 3.48
C TYR A 109 17.47 6.95 2.24
N LEU A 110 18.10 7.36 1.15
CA LEU A 110 18.16 6.62 -0.10
C LEU A 110 19.42 5.77 -0.15
N TYR A 111 19.27 4.49 -0.47
CA TYR A 111 20.38 3.60 -0.79
C TYR A 111 20.10 2.84 -2.07
N GLY A 112 20.91 3.08 -3.09
CA GLY A 112 20.58 2.65 -4.45
C GLY A 112 19.35 3.41 -4.97
N ASP A 113 18.32 2.66 -5.33
CA ASP A 113 17.04 3.17 -5.82
C ASP A 113 15.88 2.96 -4.83
N GLN A 114 16.20 2.62 -3.58
CA GLN A 114 15.21 2.32 -2.54
C GLN A 114 15.39 3.20 -1.31
N THR A 115 14.26 3.50 -0.66
CA THR A 115 14.26 4.17 0.64
C THR A 115 14.51 3.17 1.76
N TRP A 116 15.25 3.62 2.77
CA TRP A 116 15.58 2.86 3.98
C TRP A 116 15.42 3.74 5.19
N SER A 117 15.14 3.14 6.35
CA SER A 117 15.17 3.84 7.63
C SER A 117 16.38 3.44 8.47
N ALA A 118 16.93 4.40 9.18
CA ALA A 118 17.97 4.13 10.17
C ALA A 118 17.33 3.59 11.46
N GLU A 119 17.95 2.56 12.05
CA GLU A 119 17.49 2.03 13.32
C GLU A 119 17.64 3.07 14.44
N LEU A 120 16.67 3.11 15.36
CA LEU A 120 16.75 3.86 16.59
C LEU A 120 17.77 3.22 17.53
N THR A 121 18.54 4.03 18.26
CA THR A 121 19.59 3.54 19.17
C THR A 121 19.09 3.17 20.57
N GLY A 122 17.91 3.69 20.98
CA GLY A 122 17.34 3.48 22.33
C GLY A 122 16.83 2.06 22.58
N ASP A 123 16.51 1.77 23.85
CA ASP A 123 15.84 0.52 24.23
C ASP A 123 14.40 0.52 23.69
N PRO A 124 13.91 -0.56 23.05
CA PRO A 124 12.51 -0.67 22.66
C PRO A 124 11.50 -0.42 23.80
N ALA A 125 11.89 -0.68 25.05
CA ALA A 125 11.06 -0.36 26.21
C ALA A 125 10.83 1.15 26.42
N GLU A 126 11.67 2.01 25.86
CA GLU A 126 11.58 3.47 25.99
C GLU A 126 10.84 4.12 24.83
N LEU A 127 10.43 3.35 23.81
CA LEU A 127 9.71 3.88 22.65
C LEU A 127 8.46 4.64 23.12
N ALA A 128 8.35 5.90 22.73
CA ALA A 128 7.20 6.76 22.98
C ALA A 128 6.41 7.02 21.70
N ALA A 129 5.10 7.23 21.83
CA ALA A 129 4.28 7.64 20.68
C ALA A 129 4.71 9.04 20.21
N PRO A 130 4.84 9.27 18.89
CA PRO A 130 5.01 10.62 18.37
C PRO A 130 3.76 11.46 18.62
N ASP A 131 3.96 12.75 18.90
CA ASP A 131 2.88 13.72 18.94
C ASP A 131 2.53 14.12 17.48
N LEU A 132 1.55 13.45 16.89
CA LEU A 132 1.15 13.68 15.50
C LEU A 132 0.68 15.12 15.28
N ALA A 133 -0.04 15.70 16.22
CA ALA A 133 -0.56 17.06 16.10
C ALA A 133 0.57 18.11 16.00
N ASN A 134 1.68 17.86 16.65
CA ASN A 134 2.88 18.73 16.64
C ASN A 134 3.97 18.24 15.69
N SER A 135 3.83 17.05 15.08
CA SER A 135 4.78 16.57 14.09
C SER A 135 4.79 17.44 12.85
N VAL A 136 5.96 18.00 12.53
CA VAL A 136 6.15 18.81 11.30
C VAL A 136 5.92 17.94 10.07
N VAL A 137 6.48 16.74 10.06
CA VAL A 137 6.35 15.76 8.96
C VAL A 137 4.89 15.42 8.70
N HIS A 138 4.11 15.15 9.77
CA HIS A 138 2.71 14.77 9.64
C HIS A 138 1.85 15.92 9.09
N ARG A 139 2.01 17.13 9.66
CA ARG A 139 1.28 18.31 9.18
C ARG A 139 1.60 18.65 7.71
N GLN A 140 2.87 18.56 7.32
CA GLN A 140 3.26 18.80 5.93
C GLN A 140 2.68 17.74 4.98
N ALA A 141 2.67 16.47 5.37
CA ALA A 141 2.06 15.41 4.57
C ALA A 141 0.54 15.59 4.42
N LEU A 142 -0.16 15.99 5.49
CA LEU A 142 -1.59 16.33 5.41
C LEU A 142 -1.83 17.52 4.47
N ALA A 143 -1.06 18.59 4.60
CA ALA A 143 -1.18 19.76 3.72
C ALA A 143 -0.92 19.40 2.25
N LEU A 144 0.00 18.47 1.97
CA LEU A 144 0.29 17.98 0.64
C LEU A 144 -0.89 17.20 0.06
N VAL A 145 -1.54 16.38 0.87
CA VAL A 145 -2.77 15.66 0.49
C VAL A 145 -3.91 16.63 0.20
N GLU A 146 -4.14 17.63 1.05
CA GLU A 146 -5.16 18.66 0.82
C GLU A 146 -4.92 19.44 -0.48
N GLN A 147 -3.65 19.77 -0.77
CA GLN A 147 -3.27 20.43 -2.02
C GLN A 147 -3.53 19.53 -3.24
N ALA A 148 -3.22 18.23 -3.14
CA ALA A 148 -3.47 17.27 -4.20
C ALA A 148 -4.98 17.12 -4.50
N VAL A 149 -5.81 17.04 -3.46
CA VAL A 149 -7.28 17.01 -3.60
C VAL A 149 -7.80 18.28 -4.28
N ALA A 150 -7.37 19.44 -3.80
CA ALA A 150 -7.80 20.73 -4.33
C ALA A 150 -7.36 20.94 -5.80
N ALA A 151 -6.12 20.60 -6.11
CA ALA A 151 -5.55 20.79 -7.46
C ALA A 151 -6.21 19.92 -8.53
N THR A 152 -6.87 18.84 -8.15
CA THR A 152 -7.60 17.96 -9.07
C THR A 152 -9.10 18.20 -9.08
N GLU A 153 -9.59 19.27 -8.45
CA GLU A 153 -11.03 19.60 -8.36
C GLU A 153 -11.88 18.40 -7.90
N GLU A 154 -11.32 17.60 -6.99
CA GLU A 154 -11.94 16.36 -6.48
C GLU A 154 -12.27 15.32 -7.57
N ARG A 155 -11.54 15.29 -8.67
CA ARG A 155 -11.79 14.38 -9.81
C ARG A 155 -10.82 13.21 -9.89
N VAL A 156 -9.65 13.30 -9.23
CA VAL A 156 -8.61 12.27 -9.24
C VAL A 156 -8.53 11.61 -7.87
N LEU A 157 -8.38 10.30 -7.85
CA LEU A 157 -8.18 9.55 -6.60
C LEU A 157 -6.89 10.00 -5.92
N VAL A 158 -6.89 9.97 -4.59
CA VAL A 158 -5.72 10.30 -3.78
C VAL A 158 -5.43 9.14 -2.82
N ALA A 159 -4.20 8.67 -2.86
CA ALA A 159 -3.69 7.69 -1.92
C ALA A 159 -2.84 8.38 -0.86
N PRO A 160 -3.10 8.13 0.43
CA PRO A 160 -2.25 8.62 1.51
C PRO A 160 -0.90 7.88 1.50
N PRO A 161 0.07 8.30 2.34
CA PRO A 161 1.32 7.58 2.53
C PRO A 161 1.12 6.10 2.78
N VAL A 162 2.04 5.29 2.26
CA VAL A 162 2.01 3.84 2.45
C VAL A 162 2.14 3.51 3.95
N LEU A 163 1.20 2.75 4.45
CA LEU A 163 1.19 2.31 5.84
C LEU A 163 1.63 0.84 5.89
N SER A 164 2.83 0.64 6.40
CA SER A 164 3.33 -0.70 6.67
C SER A 164 2.65 -1.30 7.91
N CYS A 165 2.63 -2.64 8.01
CA CYS A 165 2.11 -3.31 9.20
C CYS A 165 3.01 -3.06 10.43
N PRO A 166 2.49 -3.25 11.66
CA PRO A 166 3.26 -3.05 12.89
C PRO A 166 4.57 -3.83 12.95
N ALA A 167 4.61 -5.03 12.37
CA ALA A 167 5.82 -5.84 12.30
C ALA A 167 6.91 -5.18 11.46
N ASN A 168 6.55 -4.65 10.27
CA ASN A 168 7.49 -3.96 9.41
C ASN A 168 8.11 -2.76 10.14
N ILE A 169 7.26 -1.93 10.75
CA ILE A 169 7.72 -0.73 11.46
C ILE A 169 8.62 -1.10 12.65
N ALA A 170 8.24 -2.06 13.48
CA ALA A 170 9.04 -2.47 14.62
C ALA A 170 10.41 -3.03 14.21
N VAL A 171 10.46 -3.80 13.09
CA VAL A 171 11.71 -4.29 12.52
C VAL A 171 12.53 -3.16 11.89
N ASN A 172 11.89 -2.21 11.20
CA ASN A 172 12.60 -1.05 10.65
C ASN A 172 13.23 -0.19 11.76
N LEU A 173 12.50 0.03 12.86
CA LEU A 173 12.96 0.87 13.97
C LEU A 173 14.09 0.23 14.78
N TYR A 174 14.14 -1.10 14.89
CA TYR A 174 15.08 -1.75 15.82
C TYR A 174 15.86 -2.94 15.23
N GLY A 175 15.56 -3.34 13.99
CA GLY A 175 16.27 -4.44 13.35
C GLY A 175 16.17 -5.75 14.15
N GLN A 176 17.32 -6.43 14.23
CA GLN A 176 17.46 -7.66 14.99
C GLN A 176 17.10 -7.52 16.47
N ARG A 177 17.34 -6.33 17.07
CA ARG A 177 17.02 -6.07 18.49
C ARG A 177 15.52 -6.19 18.78
N PHE A 178 14.64 -5.89 17.80
CA PHE A 178 13.22 -6.13 17.99
C PHE A 178 12.91 -7.63 18.05
N LEU A 179 13.52 -8.44 17.19
CA LEU A 179 13.33 -9.88 17.19
C LEU A 179 13.83 -10.53 18.49
N GLU A 180 14.96 -10.08 19.00
CA GLU A 180 15.49 -10.47 20.31
C GLU A 180 14.53 -10.03 21.44
N THR A 181 14.02 -8.80 21.39
CA THR A 181 13.03 -8.30 22.35
C THR A 181 11.77 -9.13 22.37
N LEU A 182 11.30 -9.62 21.21
CA LEU A 182 10.12 -10.48 21.12
C LEU A 182 10.34 -11.83 21.85
N LEU A 183 11.56 -12.36 21.83
CA LEU A 183 11.91 -13.61 22.48
C LEU A 183 12.15 -13.45 23.98
N ASP A 184 12.92 -12.43 24.35
CA ASP A 184 13.42 -12.27 25.71
C ASP A 184 12.49 -11.42 26.59
N ARG A 185 11.79 -10.46 25.99
CA ARG A 185 10.92 -9.49 26.68
C ARG A 185 9.58 -9.32 25.95
N PRO A 186 8.76 -10.39 25.80
CA PRO A 186 7.56 -10.39 24.96
C PRO A 186 6.54 -9.31 25.37
N VAL A 187 6.48 -8.94 26.64
CA VAL A 187 5.61 -7.85 27.13
C VAL A 187 6.04 -6.50 26.55
N VAL A 188 7.35 -6.25 26.44
CA VAL A 188 7.90 -5.04 25.82
C VAL A 188 7.60 -5.03 24.32
N ALA A 189 7.85 -6.15 23.63
CA ALA A 189 7.54 -6.28 22.21
C ALA A 189 6.06 -6.05 21.92
N ALA A 190 5.15 -6.65 22.70
CA ALA A 190 3.71 -6.44 22.57
C ALA A 190 3.30 -4.98 22.80
N ARG A 191 3.98 -4.26 23.73
CA ARG A 191 3.76 -2.82 23.93
C ARG A 191 4.20 -2.02 22.72
N VAL A 192 5.39 -2.29 22.18
CA VAL A 192 5.91 -1.61 20.97
C VAL A 192 4.95 -1.80 19.81
N LEU A 193 4.53 -3.03 19.53
CA LEU A 193 3.61 -3.34 18.44
C LEU A 193 2.28 -2.61 18.60
N ARG A 194 1.68 -2.60 19.79
CA ARG A 194 0.43 -1.85 20.03
C ARG A 194 0.62 -0.36 19.81
N LEU A 195 1.69 0.23 20.35
CA LEU A 195 2.00 1.64 20.19
C LEU A 195 2.15 2.02 18.71
N VAL A 196 2.87 1.21 17.94
CA VAL A 196 3.01 1.40 16.49
C VAL A 196 1.64 1.29 15.80
N THR A 197 0.83 0.30 16.16
CA THR A 197 -0.54 0.13 15.62
C THR A 197 -1.40 1.36 15.88
N ASP A 198 -1.36 1.90 17.09
CA ASP A 198 -2.13 3.11 17.47
C ASP A 198 -1.71 4.32 16.63
N VAL A 199 -0.41 4.49 16.35
CA VAL A 199 0.11 5.56 15.49
C VAL A 199 -0.33 5.38 14.04
N ILE A 200 -0.25 4.17 13.49
CA ILE A 200 -0.74 3.85 12.14
C ILE A 200 -2.24 4.19 12.04
N ALA A 201 -3.03 3.73 13.02
CA ALA A 201 -4.48 3.98 13.03
C ALA A 201 -4.82 5.48 13.15
N ALA A 202 -4.05 6.24 13.95
CA ALA A 202 -4.22 7.68 14.10
C ALA A 202 -3.90 8.40 12.79
N ALA A 203 -2.73 8.14 12.19
CA ALA A 203 -2.33 8.72 10.91
C ALA A 203 -3.36 8.39 9.79
N THR A 204 -3.85 7.15 9.74
CA THR A 204 -4.90 6.75 8.79
C THR A 204 -6.15 7.60 8.95
N ARG A 205 -6.64 7.80 10.19
CA ARG A 205 -7.83 8.64 10.44
C ARG A 205 -7.62 10.08 9.99
N ASP A 206 -6.44 10.64 10.26
CA ASP A 206 -6.13 12.02 9.90
C ASP A 206 -6.13 12.20 8.37
N PHE A 207 -5.54 11.27 7.61
CA PHE A 207 -5.60 11.30 6.15
C PHE A 207 -7.03 11.09 5.62
N HIS A 208 -7.80 10.17 6.20
CA HIS A 208 -9.19 9.95 5.81
C HIS A 208 -10.08 11.15 6.12
N ALA A 209 -9.72 12.01 7.09
CA ALA A 209 -10.45 13.23 7.38
C ALA A 209 -10.27 14.31 6.32
N VAL A 210 -9.13 14.33 5.62
CA VAL A 210 -8.81 15.34 4.60
C VAL A 210 -9.06 14.86 3.16
N ILE A 211 -9.15 13.55 2.92
CA ILE A 211 -9.46 12.99 1.60
C ILE A 211 -10.96 12.66 1.55
N PRO A 212 -11.75 13.27 0.64
CA PRO A 212 -13.15 12.88 0.44
C PRO A 212 -13.31 11.37 0.22
N ALA A 213 -14.28 10.74 0.87
CA ALA A 213 -14.42 9.28 0.90
C ALA A 213 -14.47 8.61 -0.50
N HIS A 214 -15.05 9.30 -1.49
CA HIS A 214 -15.14 8.79 -2.86
C HIS A 214 -13.82 8.90 -3.64
N LEU A 215 -12.85 9.67 -3.13
CA LEU A 215 -11.52 9.82 -3.72
C LEU A 215 -10.46 8.98 -3.00
N GLN A 216 -10.77 8.45 -1.83
CA GLN A 216 -9.82 7.62 -1.07
C GLN A 216 -9.49 6.36 -1.85
N CYS A 217 -8.22 6.09 -2.02
CA CYS A 217 -7.74 4.80 -2.49
C CYS A 217 -6.47 4.43 -1.72
N HIS A 218 -6.12 3.17 -1.78
CA HIS A 218 -4.82 2.71 -1.34
C HIS A 218 -4.10 2.13 -2.55
N SER A 219 -2.88 2.56 -2.77
CA SER A 219 -2.07 2.05 -3.85
C SER A 219 -0.60 2.26 -3.54
N VAL A 220 0.23 1.44 -4.11
CA VAL A 220 1.68 1.61 -4.11
C VAL A 220 2.18 1.27 -5.50
N ALA A 221 2.95 2.18 -6.08
CA ALA A 221 3.56 2.03 -7.40
C ALA A 221 2.55 1.64 -8.52
N GLY A 222 1.31 2.13 -8.43
CA GLY A 222 0.28 1.98 -9.46
C GLY A 222 -0.38 0.62 -9.60
N SER A 223 0.24 -0.42 -9.10
CA SER A 223 -0.17 -1.79 -9.36
C SER A 223 -0.90 -2.47 -8.20
N ARG A 224 -0.84 -1.88 -7.00
CA ARG A 224 -1.50 -2.39 -5.79
C ARG A 224 -2.72 -1.55 -5.42
N TYR A 225 -3.53 -1.23 -6.42
CA TYR A 225 -4.73 -0.41 -6.25
C TYR A 225 -5.81 -1.16 -5.47
N ALA A 226 -6.21 -0.62 -4.33
CA ALA A 226 -7.41 -1.01 -3.61
C ALA A 226 -8.48 0.09 -3.75
N PRO A 227 -9.74 -0.27 -4.10
CA PRO A 227 -10.79 0.73 -4.33
C PRO A 227 -11.21 1.42 -3.04
N PRO A 228 -11.93 2.56 -3.13
CA PRO A 228 -12.49 3.25 -1.96
C PRO A 228 -13.22 2.30 -1.01
N GLY A 229 -13.01 2.52 0.29
CA GLY A 229 -13.57 1.69 1.35
C GLY A 229 -12.75 0.44 1.72
N HIS A 230 -11.63 0.18 1.03
CA HIS A 230 -10.71 -0.91 1.36
C HIS A 230 -9.35 -0.34 1.77
N GLY A 231 -8.82 -0.83 2.89
CA GLY A 231 -7.49 -0.47 3.37
C GLY A 231 -6.38 -1.33 2.77
N GLN A 232 -5.14 -0.96 3.05
CA GLN A 232 -3.96 -1.74 2.68
C GLN A 232 -2.89 -1.59 3.75
N ILE A 233 -2.18 -2.68 4.04
CA ILE A 233 -0.95 -2.68 4.84
C ILE A 233 0.13 -3.51 4.13
N ASP A 234 1.38 -3.11 4.29
CA ASP A 234 2.53 -3.88 3.78
C ASP A 234 3.05 -4.82 4.86
N GLY A 235 3.04 -6.13 4.58
CA GLY A 235 3.37 -7.19 5.51
C GLY A 235 4.70 -7.90 5.26
N CYS A 236 5.66 -7.27 4.56
CA CYS A 236 6.87 -7.96 4.10
C CYS A 236 7.73 -8.55 5.22
N ALA A 237 7.87 -7.86 6.37
CA ALA A 237 8.65 -8.37 7.49
C ALA A 237 7.96 -9.53 8.26
N THR A 238 6.67 -9.78 8.02
CA THR A 238 5.98 -10.87 8.73
C THR A 238 6.60 -12.24 8.44
N GLN A 239 7.29 -12.41 7.31
CA GLN A 239 8.05 -13.63 7.01
C GLN A 239 9.11 -14.00 8.07
N LEU A 240 9.56 -13.04 8.87
CA LEU A 240 10.57 -13.24 9.93
C LEU A 240 9.99 -13.88 11.20
N PHE A 241 8.67 -13.98 11.29
CA PHE A 241 7.97 -14.49 12.47
C PHE A 241 7.42 -15.89 12.18
N SER A 242 7.50 -16.78 13.16
CA SER A 242 6.80 -18.07 13.06
C SER A 242 5.28 -17.85 13.01
N ALA A 243 4.54 -18.84 12.50
CA ALA A 243 3.07 -18.79 12.46
C ALA A 243 2.45 -18.54 13.86
N ARG A 244 3.07 -19.10 14.91
CA ARG A 244 2.64 -18.88 16.29
C ARG A 244 2.88 -17.43 16.73
N GLN A 245 4.09 -16.91 16.52
CA GLN A 245 4.39 -15.51 16.88
C GLN A 245 3.50 -14.53 16.13
N TYR A 246 3.28 -14.78 14.83
CA TYR A 246 2.36 -13.97 14.05
C TYR A 246 0.94 -14.03 14.61
N GLY A 247 0.41 -15.23 14.87
CA GLY A 247 -0.92 -15.41 15.42
C GLY A 247 -1.11 -14.78 16.79
N ASP A 248 -0.11 -14.93 17.68
CA ASP A 248 -0.21 -14.47 19.07
C ASP A 248 -0.02 -12.94 19.22
N PHE A 249 0.86 -12.32 18.41
CA PHE A 249 1.28 -10.93 18.61
C PHE A 249 0.85 -9.97 17.49
N LEU A 250 0.79 -10.41 16.25
CA LEU A 250 0.68 -9.54 15.08
C LEU A 250 -0.70 -9.59 14.43
N ALA A 251 -1.25 -10.78 14.22
CA ALA A 251 -2.51 -10.95 13.52
C ALA A 251 -3.68 -10.14 14.10
N PRO A 252 -3.87 -10.04 15.44
CA PRO A 252 -4.93 -9.20 16.00
C PRO A 252 -4.75 -7.71 15.71
N LEU A 253 -3.49 -7.25 15.57
CA LEU A 253 -3.16 -5.85 15.27
C LEU A 253 -3.39 -5.54 13.79
N ASP A 254 -2.91 -6.41 12.90
CA ASP A 254 -3.17 -6.31 11.46
C ASP A 254 -4.69 -6.35 11.18
N GLU A 255 -5.41 -7.27 11.85
CA GLU A 255 -6.86 -7.35 11.74
C GLU A 255 -7.55 -6.05 12.15
N SER A 256 -7.11 -5.43 13.25
CA SER A 256 -7.67 -4.16 13.73
C SER A 256 -7.45 -3.01 12.72
N LEU A 257 -6.29 -2.96 12.07
CA LEU A 257 -5.99 -1.98 11.04
C LEU A 257 -6.86 -2.19 9.78
N LEU A 258 -7.04 -3.44 9.35
CA LEU A 258 -7.87 -3.75 8.20
C LEU A 258 -9.36 -3.49 8.48
N GLN A 259 -9.83 -3.69 9.72
CA GLN A 259 -11.20 -3.37 10.16
C GLN A 259 -11.51 -1.87 10.15
N ALA A 260 -10.51 -1.01 10.21
CA ALA A 260 -10.70 0.44 10.11
C ALA A 260 -11.32 0.88 8.77
N SER A 261 -11.20 0.05 7.73
CA SER A 261 -11.83 0.27 6.44
C SER A 261 -13.13 -0.54 6.34
N PRO A 262 -14.27 0.08 5.92
CA PRO A 262 -15.58 -0.61 5.90
C PRO A 262 -15.62 -1.90 5.08
N GLY A 263 -14.83 -1.98 4.01
CA GLY A 263 -14.71 -3.14 3.12
C GLY A 263 -13.63 -4.14 3.54
N GLY A 264 -12.97 -3.95 4.68
CA GLY A 264 -11.75 -4.69 5.01
C GLY A 264 -10.54 -4.19 4.20
N GLY A 265 -9.57 -5.06 3.97
CA GLY A 265 -8.38 -4.58 3.26
C GLY A 265 -7.50 -5.66 2.66
N MET A 266 -6.35 -5.20 2.18
CA MET A 266 -5.31 -5.97 1.51
C MET A 266 -4.06 -6.04 2.38
N VAL A 267 -3.38 -7.18 2.35
CA VAL A 267 -2.01 -7.32 2.83
C VAL A 267 -1.10 -7.54 1.62
N HIS A 268 -0.10 -6.67 1.45
CA HIS A 268 0.97 -6.85 0.47
C HIS A 268 2.08 -7.73 1.02
N LEU A 269 2.58 -8.63 0.21
CA LEU A 269 3.59 -9.62 0.56
C LEU A 269 4.71 -9.69 -0.50
N CYS A 270 5.96 -9.57 -0.04
CA CYS A 270 7.15 -9.96 -0.79
C CYS A 270 7.84 -11.10 -0.03
N GLY A 271 8.25 -12.17 -0.64
CA GLY A 271 8.96 -13.23 0.07
C GLY A 271 8.06 -14.39 0.51
N GLU A 272 8.52 -15.18 1.47
CA GLU A 272 7.91 -16.45 1.82
C GLU A 272 7.03 -16.32 3.08
N HIS A 273 5.72 -16.45 2.91
CA HIS A 273 4.75 -16.26 4.02
C HIS A 273 3.75 -17.42 4.17
N ARG A 274 3.91 -18.55 3.46
CA ARG A 274 2.92 -19.63 3.43
C ARG A 274 2.59 -20.21 4.80
N HIS A 275 3.51 -20.12 5.75
CA HIS A 275 3.29 -20.55 7.13
C HIS A 275 2.23 -19.72 7.88
N HIS A 276 1.84 -18.53 7.37
CA HIS A 276 0.77 -17.71 7.94
C HIS A 276 -0.62 -17.98 7.35
N LEU A 277 -0.73 -18.77 6.29
CA LEU A 277 -1.99 -19.05 5.62
C LEU A 277 -3.12 -19.52 6.55
N PRO A 278 -2.87 -20.40 7.55
CA PRO A 278 -3.92 -20.79 8.49
C PRO A 278 -4.48 -19.64 9.32
N VAL A 279 -3.65 -18.65 9.66
CA VAL A 279 -4.04 -17.46 10.41
C VAL A 279 -4.83 -16.51 9.50
N TRP A 280 -4.33 -16.21 8.33
CA TRP A 280 -4.99 -15.32 7.36
C TRP A 280 -6.34 -15.84 6.88
N ARG A 281 -6.51 -17.16 6.82
CA ARG A 281 -7.81 -17.77 6.51
C ARG A 281 -8.89 -17.42 7.54
N GLN A 282 -8.51 -17.17 8.80
CA GLN A 282 -9.43 -16.81 9.88
C GLN A 282 -9.66 -15.30 10.02
N MET A 283 -8.79 -14.48 9.44
CA MET A 283 -8.84 -13.02 9.51
C MET A 283 -9.96 -12.47 8.61
N VAL A 284 -11.13 -12.21 9.19
CA VAL A 284 -12.34 -11.81 8.45
C VAL A 284 -12.16 -10.54 7.60
N PRO A 285 -11.54 -9.45 8.11
CA PRO A 285 -11.37 -8.23 7.33
C PRO A 285 -10.29 -8.32 6.24
N LEU A 286 -9.51 -9.40 6.18
CA LEU A 286 -8.56 -9.62 5.09
C LEU A 286 -9.29 -10.05 3.83
N ARG A 287 -9.47 -9.11 2.89
CA ARG A 287 -10.25 -9.29 1.66
C ARG A 287 -9.38 -9.59 0.43
N SER A 288 -8.10 -9.25 0.50
CA SER A 288 -7.17 -9.59 -0.57
C SER A 288 -5.75 -9.75 -0.06
N LEU A 289 -5.00 -10.60 -0.76
CA LEU A 289 -3.55 -10.74 -0.63
C LEU A 289 -2.90 -10.32 -1.93
N GLN A 290 -1.93 -9.41 -1.84
CA GLN A 290 -1.13 -9.04 -3.00
C GLN A 290 0.22 -9.75 -2.91
N LEU A 291 0.47 -10.58 -3.91
CA LEU A 291 1.64 -11.45 -4.00
C LEU A 291 2.66 -10.83 -4.96
N ASN A 292 3.87 -10.65 -4.48
CA ASN A 292 5.01 -10.16 -5.23
C ASN A 292 6.22 -11.05 -4.99
N ASP A 293 7.18 -11.08 -5.90
CA ASP A 293 8.40 -11.86 -5.79
C ASP A 293 8.13 -13.32 -5.39
N ARG A 294 8.83 -13.84 -4.38
CA ARG A 294 8.71 -15.23 -3.90
C ARG A 294 7.32 -15.58 -3.35
N ALA A 295 6.53 -14.59 -2.91
CA ALA A 295 5.15 -14.85 -2.55
C ALA A 295 4.35 -15.33 -3.77
N THR A 296 4.58 -14.75 -4.95
CA THR A 296 3.95 -15.18 -6.20
C THR A 296 4.32 -16.60 -6.57
N ASP A 297 5.55 -17.03 -6.35
CA ASP A 297 6.00 -18.39 -6.68
C ASP A 297 5.25 -19.45 -5.86
N GLY A 298 4.77 -19.08 -4.67
CA GLY A 298 3.92 -19.88 -3.79
C GLY A 298 2.42 -19.89 -4.14
N LEU A 299 1.99 -19.31 -5.25
CA LEU A 299 0.57 -19.14 -5.62
C LEU A 299 -0.33 -20.37 -5.41
N PRO A 300 0.08 -21.63 -5.71
CA PRO A 300 -0.78 -22.78 -5.46
C PRO A 300 -1.22 -22.93 -4.01
N ASP A 301 -0.35 -22.64 -3.05
CA ASP A 301 -0.66 -22.74 -1.61
C ASP A 301 -1.63 -21.63 -1.18
N TYR A 302 -1.45 -20.41 -1.70
CA TYR A 302 -2.38 -19.30 -1.46
C TYR A 302 -3.78 -19.59 -2.03
N LEU A 303 -3.85 -20.18 -3.22
CA LEU A 303 -5.12 -20.61 -3.82
C LEU A 303 -5.84 -21.66 -2.99
N ALA A 304 -5.11 -22.65 -2.48
CA ALA A 304 -5.66 -23.72 -1.67
C ALA A 304 -6.15 -23.22 -0.30
N ALA A 305 -5.51 -22.20 0.25
CA ALA A 305 -5.85 -21.64 1.57
C ALA A 305 -6.87 -20.50 1.52
N ARG A 306 -7.08 -19.88 0.36
CA ARG A 306 -7.95 -18.72 0.16
C ARG A 306 -9.41 -19.04 0.55
N ARG A 307 -10.07 -18.06 1.20
CA ARG A 307 -11.53 -18.08 1.35
C ARG A 307 -12.21 -17.64 0.04
N ASP A 308 -13.48 -18.01 -0.11
CA ASP A 308 -14.26 -17.65 -1.31
C ASP A 308 -14.51 -16.14 -1.47
N ASP A 309 -14.40 -15.37 -0.36
CA ASP A 309 -14.56 -13.92 -0.32
C ASP A 309 -13.26 -13.14 -0.48
N GLN A 310 -12.13 -13.83 -0.69
CA GLN A 310 -10.82 -13.22 -0.86
C GLN A 310 -10.38 -13.17 -2.31
N LEU A 311 -9.66 -12.09 -2.65
CA LEU A 311 -9.02 -11.89 -3.94
C LEU A 311 -7.51 -12.13 -3.84
N LEU A 312 -6.91 -12.49 -4.94
CA LEU A 312 -5.46 -12.48 -5.11
C LEU A 312 -5.08 -11.41 -6.14
N TYR A 313 -4.21 -10.50 -5.72
CA TYR A 313 -3.46 -9.64 -6.62
C TYR A 313 -2.13 -10.31 -6.88
N VAL A 314 -1.78 -10.52 -8.12
CA VAL A 314 -0.58 -11.29 -8.48
C VAL A 314 0.29 -10.47 -9.42
N THR A 315 1.51 -10.18 -9.00
CA THR A 315 2.57 -9.69 -9.88
C THR A 315 3.30 -10.90 -10.45
N PRO A 316 3.25 -11.15 -11.77
CA PRO A 316 3.94 -12.27 -12.38
C PRO A 316 5.45 -12.23 -12.14
N THR A 317 6.05 -13.40 -12.01
CA THR A 317 7.50 -13.60 -11.93
C THR A 317 7.97 -14.49 -13.07
N GLU A 318 9.27 -14.65 -13.22
CA GLU A 318 9.85 -15.60 -14.17
C GLU A 318 9.40 -17.04 -13.86
N ALA A 319 9.35 -17.42 -12.57
CA ALA A 319 8.91 -18.75 -12.13
C ALA A 319 7.39 -18.93 -12.23
N MET A 320 6.63 -17.84 -12.16
CA MET A 320 5.16 -17.82 -12.21
C MET A 320 4.68 -16.77 -13.23
N PRO A 321 4.87 -17.00 -14.54
CA PRO A 321 4.45 -16.08 -15.59
C PRO A 321 2.91 -15.97 -15.65
N ALA A 322 2.41 -14.87 -16.23
CA ALA A 322 0.99 -14.53 -16.27
C ALA A 322 0.09 -15.66 -16.83
N GLN A 323 0.54 -16.37 -17.88
CA GLN A 323 -0.21 -17.50 -18.43
C GLN A 323 -0.37 -18.63 -17.40
N ARG A 324 0.66 -18.89 -16.59
CA ARG A 324 0.61 -19.91 -15.55
C ARG A 324 -0.32 -19.47 -14.41
N VAL A 325 -0.27 -18.20 -14.03
CA VAL A 325 -1.21 -17.62 -13.05
C VAL A 325 -2.65 -17.84 -13.50
N LEU A 326 -2.98 -17.49 -14.76
CA LEU A 326 -4.31 -17.68 -15.33
C LEU A 326 -4.71 -19.16 -15.38
N ALA A 327 -3.82 -20.05 -15.78
CA ALA A 327 -4.09 -21.47 -15.81
C ALA A 327 -4.42 -22.06 -14.43
N LEU A 328 -3.69 -21.62 -13.38
CA LEU A 328 -3.90 -22.08 -12.00
C LEU A 328 -5.18 -21.51 -11.37
N THR A 329 -5.49 -20.24 -11.62
CA THR A 329 -6.64 -19.55 -11.01
C THR A 329 -7.95 -19.77 -11.77
N GLY A 330 -7.87 -20.20 -13.03
CA GLY A 330 -9.00 -20.15 -13.96
C GLY A 330 -9.51 -18.72 -14.20
N GLY A 331 -8.68 -17.73 -13.90
CA GLY A 331 -9.01 -16.29 -13.98
C GLY A 331 -9.99 -15.80 -12.91
N ARG A 332 -10.31 -16.59 -11.89
CA ARG A 332 -11.31 -16.24 -10.87
C ARG A 332 -10.68 -15.63 -9.63
N GLY A 333 -11.33 -14.59 -9.09
CA GLY A 333 -10.85 -13.91 -7.89
C GLY A 333 -9.44 -13.34 -8.04
N LEU A 334 -9.12 -12.88 -9.25
CA LEU A 334 -7.77 -12.50 -9.65
C LEU A 334 -7.70 -11.07 -10.14
N VAL A 335 -6.77 -10.32 -9.58
CA VAL A 335 -6.24 -9.10 -10.17
C VAL A 335 -4.83 -9.40 -10.64
N LEU A 336 -4.61 -9.40 -11.94
CA LEU A 336 -3.32 -9.68 -12.54
C LEU A 336 -2.61 -8.37 -12.89
N GLN A 337 -1.43 -8.19 -12.32
CA GLN A 337 -0.61 -6.99 -12.52
C GLN A 337 0.28 -7.18 -13.75
N CYS A 338 -0.19 -6.69 -14.89
CA CYS A 338 0.53 -6.76 -16.17
C CYS A 338 0.07 -5.67 -17.12
N ASP A 339 0.95 -5.30 -18.07
CA ASP A 339 0.72 -4.19 -18.99
C ASP A 339 -0.33 -4.49 -20.07
N ALA A 340 -0.59 -5.75 -20.36
CA ALA A 340 -1.62 -6.19 -21.31
C ALA A 340 -2.21 -7.53 -20.88
N PRO A 341 -3.51 -7.80 -21.21
CA PRO A 341 -4.07 -9.12 -21.02
C PRO A 341 -3.32 -10.18 -21.84
N VAL A 342 -3.20 -11.36 -21.25
CA VAL A 342 -2.43 -12.50 -21.79
C VAL A 342 -3.38 -13.50 -22.43
#